data_4af6535d5fc659506fb58bc2ad91180d
#
_entry.id   4af6535d5fc659506fb58bc2ad91180d
#
_cell.length_a   1.000
_cell.length_b   1.000
_cell.length_c   1.000
_cell.angle_alpha   90.00
_cell.angle_beta   90.00
_cell.angle_gamma   90.00
#
_symmetry.space_group_name_H-M   'P 1'
#
loop_
_entity.id
_entity.type
_entity.pdbx_description
1 polymer ?
#
loop_
_entity_poly.entity_id
_entity_poly.type
_entity_poly.pdbx_seq_one_letter_code
_entity_poly.pdbx_strand_id
1 'polypeptide(L)'
;MDAIKRDIERHLDKKYIKQGGLKIITTIDKDLQEAAERHLNSKLSEIERRPGYRHNTRSNWQSTPSEQRKTPDYLQGAIVAVENGTGAIRCIVGGRDADESKFNRAIHARRQIGSVFKPFVYLAAFDQGMRPGSYVD
;
A
#
# COMPACT_ATOMS: atom_id res chain seq x y z
N MET A 1 1.57 3.45 10.47
CA MET A 1 2.40 3.20 11.69
C MET A 1 3.34 2.01 11.50
N ASP A 2 2.92 0.86 10.97
CA ASP A 2 3.78 -0.34 10.86
C ASP A 2 5.05 -0.15 10.02
N ALA A 3 4.99 0.62 8.91
CA ALA A 3 6.16 0.91 8.09
C ALA A 3 7.24 1.65 8.87
N ILE A 4 6.85 2.71 9.56
CA ILE A 4 7.75 3.55 10.36
C ILE A 4 8.34 2.73 11.53
N LYS A 5 7.51 1.96 12.23
CA LYS A 5 7.96 1.11 13.34
C LYS A 5 9.00 0.09 12.86
N ARG A 6 8.76 -0.56 11.73
CA ARG A 6 9.70 -1.53 11.14
C ARG A 6 11.03 -0.90 10.74
N ASP A 7 11.01 0.33 10.22
CA ASP A 7 12.22 1.07 9.88
C ASP A 7 13.01 1.47 11.14
N ILE A 8 12.32 1.95 12.16
CA ILE A 8 12.94 2.28 13.44
C ILE A 8 13.60 1.05 14.07
N GLU A 9 12.91 -0.09 14.09
CA GLU A 9 13.42 -1.35 14.64
C GLU A 9 14.65 -1.90 13.89
N ARG A 10 14.88 -1.45 12.64
CA ARG A 10 16.07 -1.81 11.85
C ARG A 10 17.28 -0.92 12.15
N HIS A 11 17.04 0.33 12.54
CA HIS A 11 18.09 1.34 12.67
C HIS A 11 18.39 1.72 14.12
N LEU A 12 17.49 1.39 15.06
CA LEU A 12 17.65 1.69 16.48
C LEU A 12 17.57 0.44 17.33
N ASP A 13 18.45 0.39 18.34
CA ASP A 13 18.38 -0.66 19.37
C ASP A 13 17.04 -0.58 20.12
N LYS A 14 16.45 -1.73 20.39
CA LYS A 14 15.21 -1.89 21.16
C LYS A 14 15.23 -1.19 22.52
N LYS A 15 16.41 -1.01 23.10
CA LYS A 15 16.61 -0.28 24.37
C LYS A 15 16.15 1.18 24.23
N TYR A 16 16.55 1.88 23.17
CA TYR A 16 16.18 3.28 22.94
C TYR A 16 14.69 3.43 22.61
N ILE A 17 14.12 2.48 21.87
CA ILE A 17 12.68 2.47 21.56
C ILE A 17 11.85 2.35 22.83
N LYS A 18 12.30 1.50 23.81
CA LYS A 18 11.62 1.30 25.09
C LYS A 18 11.74 2.49 26.04
N GLN A 19 12.84 3.22 26.00
CA GLN A 19 13.03 4.42 26.82
C GLN A 19 12.04 5.54 26.49
N GLY A 20 11.54 5.59 25.25
CA GLY A 20 10.65 6.65 24.80
C GLY A 20 11.37 7.98 24.58
N GLY A 21 10.60 9.06 24.44
CA GLY A 21 11.15 10.41 24.23
C GLY A 21 11.73 10.67 22.82
N LEU A 22 11.60 9.74 21.90
CA LEU A 22 12.09 9.86 20.53
C LEU A 22 11.19 10.79 19.71
N LYS A 23 11.79 11.77 19.04
CA LYS A 23 11.14 12.56 17.99
C LYS A 23 11.49 11.94 16.64
N ILE A 24 10.48 11.38 15.98
CA ILE A 24 10.64 10.70 14.69
C ILE A 24 10.11 11.64 13.61
N ILE A 25 11.00 12.04 12.69
CA ILE A 25 10.67 12.85 11.52
C ILE A 25 10.63 11.91 10.31
N THR A 26 9.53 11.91 9.59
CA THR A 26 9.33 11.07 8.41
C THR A 26 9.27 11.90 7.15
N THR A 27 9.38 11.26 6.00
CA THR A 27 9.21 11.88 4.68
C THR A 27 7.73 11.93 4.23
N ILE A 28 6.81 11.43 5.05
CA ILE A 28 5.37 11.41 4.73
C ILE A 28 4.84 12.84 4.65
N ASP A 29 4.18 13.13 3.55
CA ASP A 29 3.38 14.34 3.36
C ASP A 29 1.99 14.09 3.91
N LYS A 30 1.58 14.89 4.91
CA LYS A 30 0.31 14.69 5.60
C LYS A 30 -0.89 14.86 4.67
N ASP A 31 -0.89 15.90 3.85
CA ASP A 31 -2.02 16.21 2.98
C ASP A 31 -2.19 15.14 1.89
N LEU A 32 -1.06 14.69 1.34
CA LEU A 32 -1.04 13.60 0.37
C LEU A 32 -1.49 12.27 1.00
N GLN A 33 -1.07 11.98 2.22
CA GLN A 33 -1.49 10.77 2.95
C GLN A 33 -3.00 10.76 3.16
N GLU A 34 -3.57 11.85 3.67
CA GLU A 34 -5.01 11.99 3.90
C GLU A 34 -5.81 11.94 2.58
N ALA A 35 -5.31 12.59 1.53
CA ALA A 35 -5.93 12.53 0.21
C ALA A 35 -5.93 11.09 -0.33
N ALA A 36 -4.82 10.37 -0.23
CA ALA A 36 -4.71 8.98 -0.67
C ALA A 36 -5.67 8.05 0.08
N GLU A 37 -5.81 8.20 1.38
CA GLU A 37 -6.76 7.43 2.19
C GLU A 37 -8.21 7.69 1.75
N ARG A 38 -8.60 8.96 1.58
CA ARG A 38 -9.95 9.33 1.11
C ARG A 38 -10.23 8.78 -0.30
N HIS A 39 -9.29 8.96 -1.23
CA HIS A 39 -9.47 8.53 -2.62
C HIS A 39 -9.49 7.00 -2.75
N LEU A 40 -8.64 6.29 -2.02
CA LEU A 40 -8.66 4.83 -1.98
C LEU A 40 -10.03 4.33 -1.53
N ASN A 41 -10.52 4.83 -0.39
CA ASN A 41 -11.81 4.42 0.16
C ASN A 41 -12.97 4.74 -0.79
N SER A 42 -12.98 5.94 -1.37
CA SER A 42 -13.99 6.34 -2.35
C SER A 42 -14.00 5.42 -3.57
N LYS A 43 -12.81 5.16 -4.14
CA LYS A 43 -12.69 4.32 -5.35
C LYS A 43 -13.07 2.87 -5.10
N LEU A 44 -12.68 2.30 -3.98
CA LEU A 44 -13.06 0.93 -3.64
C LEU A 44 -14.57 0.81 -3.38
N SER A 45 -15.18 1.81 -2.74
CA SER A 45 -16.63 1.85 -2.55
C SER A 45 -17.41 2.03 -3.87
N GLU A 46 -16.85 2.76 -4.84
CA GLU A 46 -17.40 2.85 -6.19
C GLU A 46 -17.38 1.48 -6.88
N ILE A 47 -16.26 0.75 -6.77
CA ILE A 47 -16.13 -0.58 -7.37
C ILE A 47 -17.12 -1.57 -6.75
N GLU A 48 -17.30 -1.55 -5.43
CA GLU A 48 -18.25 -2.41 -4.73
C GLU A 48 -19.71 -2.16 -5.17
N ARG A 49 -20.02 -0.97 -5.67
CA ARG A 49 -21.37 -0.61 -6.17
C ARG A 49 -21.60 -0.91 -7.64
N ARG A 50 -20.58 -1.39 -8.37
CA ARG A 50 -20.72 -1.69 -9.81
C ARG A 50 -21.69 -2.84 -10.05
N PRO A 51 -22.52 -2.77 -11.10
CA PRO A 51 -23.33 -3.90 -11.53
C PRO A 51 -22.47 -5.15 -11.74
N GLY A 52 -22.89 -6.26 -11.17
CA GLY A 52 -22.17 -7.54 -11.28
C GLY A 52 -21.05 -7.76 -10.25
N TYR A 53 -20.82 -6.85 -9.31
CA TYR A 53 -19.93 -7.12 -8.18
C TYR A 53 -20.49 -8.23 -7.29
N ARG A 54 -19.75 -9.33 -7.15
CA ARG A 54 -20.25 -10.58 -6.52
C ARG A 54 -19.55 -10.92 -5.19
N HIS A 55 -18.68 -10.05 -4.71
CA HIS A 55 -17.95 -10.27 -3.46
C HIS A 55 -18.61 -9.54 -2.31
N ASN A 56 -18.20 -9.86 -1.09
CA ASN A 56 -18.66 -9.12 0.07
C ASN A 56 -18.25 -7.65 -0.01
N THR A 57 -19.09 -6.75 0.51
CA THR A 57 -18.82 -5.32 0.56
C THR A 57 -18.42 -4.91 1.97
N ARG A 58 -17.69 -3.80 2.12
CA ARG A 58 -17.37 -3.25 3.43
C ARG A 58 -18.64 -2.96 4.25
N SER A 59 -19.68 -2.42 3.60
CA SER A 59 -20.96 -2.12 4.27
C SER A 59 -21.60 -3.38 4.86
N ASN A 60 -21.63 -4.48 4.12
CA ASN A 60 -22.18 -5.75 4.60
C ASN A 60 -21.35 -6.30 5.77
N TRP A 61 -20.02 -6.25 5.64
CA TRP A 61 -19.12 -6.70 6.71
C TRP A 61 -19.31 -5.86 7.99
N GLN A 62 -19.45 -4.54 7.87
CA GLN A 62 -19.70 -3.63 9.00
C GLN A 62 -21.08 -3.84 9.66
N SER A 63 -22.07 -4.26 8.88
CA SER A 63 -23.43 -4.58 9.38
C SER A 63 -23.47 -5.89 10.17
N THR A 64 -22.45 -6.76 10.04
CA THR A 64 -22.36 -7.98 10.84
C THR A 64 -22.05 -7.62 12.30
N PRO A 65 -22.72 -8.22 13.28
CA PRO A 65 -22.43 -8.01 14.70
C PRO A 65 -20.93 -8.26 15.00
N SER A 66 -20.33 -7.44 15.85
CA SER A 66 -18.89 -7.46 16.14
C SER A 66 -18.37 -8.83 16.56
N GLU A 67 -19.17 -9.56 17.33
CA GLU A 67 -18.87 -10.92 17.84
C GLU A 67 -18.78 -11.99 16.72
N GLN A 68 -19.45 -11.72 15.60
CA GLN A 68 -19.50 -12.64 14.45
C GLN A 68 -18.60 -12.18 13.31
N ARG A 69 -17.95 -11.00 13.42
CA ARG A 69 -17.06 -10.47 12.37
C ARG A 69 -15.83 -11.33 12.26
N LYS A 70 -15.65 -11.90 11.07
CA LYS A 70 -14.39 -12.54 10.68
C LYS A 70 -13.39 -11.50 10.19
N THR A 71 -12.18 -11.94 9.88
CA THR A 71 -11.19 -11.11 9.16
C THR A 71 -11.85 -10.45 7.96
N PRO A 72 -11.62 -9.14 7.72
CA PRO A 72 -12.20 -8.42 6.59
C PRO A 72 -11.98 -9.13 5.25
N ASP A 73 -13.08 -9.53 4.61
CA ASP A 73 -13.14 -10.26 3.35
C ASP A 73 -13.69 -9.42 2.18
N TYR A 74 -13.90 -8.12 2.42
CA TYR A 74 -14.31 -7.15 1.41
C TYR A 74 -13.11 -6.58 0.64
N LEU A 75 -13.40 -5.87 -0.46
CA LEU A 75 -12.41 -5.29 -1.35
C LEU A 75 -11.43 -4.37 -0.62
N GLN A 76 -10.16 -4.63 -0.79
CA GLN A 76 -9.05 -3.90 -0.21
C GLN A 76 -8.12 -3.36 -1.30
N GLY A 77 -7.30 -2.38 -0.94
CA GLY A 77 -6.31 -1.80 -1.84
C GLY A 77 -5.15 -1.20 -1.07
N ALA A 78 -4.14 -0.75 -1.81
CA ALA A 78 -3.00 -0.04 -1.26
C ALA A 78 -2.55 1.07 -2.22
N ILE A 79 -1.96 2.13 -1.66
CA ILE A 79 -1.34 3.22 -2.41
C ILE A 79 0.04 3.48 -1.81
N VAL A 80 1.04 3.66 -2.66
CA VAL A 80 2.36 4.18 -2.28
C VAL A 80 2.73 5.27 -3.26
N ALA A 81 3.11 6.45 -2.75
CA ALA A 81 3.67 7.52 -3.54
C ALA A 81 5.13 7.74 -3.16
N VAL A 82 5.98 7.76 -4.17
CA VAL A 82 7.43 7.92 -4.04
C VAL A 82 7.86 9.13 -4.84
N GLU A 83 8.68 9.97 -4.24
CA GLU A 83 9.30 11.12 -4.92
C GLU A 83 10.41 10.65 -5.86
N ASN A 84 10.31 10.98 -7.14
CA ASN A 84 11.22 10.46 -8.17
C ASN A 84 12.69 10.88 -7.96
N GLY A 85 12.92 12.10 -7.47
CA GLY A 85 14.28 12.62 -7.31
C GLY A 85 15.06 12.04 -6.14
N THR A 86 14.36 11.68 -5.06
CA THR A 86 14.98 11.27 -3.79
C THR A 86 14.69 9.82 -3.41
N GLY A 87 13.66 9.21 -3.99
CA GLY A 87 13.14 7.91 -3.58
C GLY A 87 12.36 7.95 -2.25
N ALA A 88 12.11 9.14 -1.70
CA ALA A 88 11.40 9.31 -0.44
C ALA A 88 9.93 8.90 -0.55
N ILE A 89 9.46 8.09 0.37
CA ILE A 89 8.03 7.73 0.45
C ILE A 89 7.26 8.92 1.00
N ARG A 90 6.38 9.50 0.18
CA ARG A 90 5.54 10.64 0.53
C ARG A 90 4.17 10.23 1.06
N CYS A 91 3.69 9.04 0.68
CA CYS A 91 2.46 8.48 1.20
C CYS A 91 2.51 6.95 1.15
N ILE A 92 1.89 6.30 2.15
CA ILE A 92 1.77 4.84 2.20
C ILE A 92 0.44 4.45 2.86
N VAL A 93 -0.48 3.91 2.08
CA VAL A 93 -1.79 3.43 2.53
C VAL A 93 -1.85 1.93 2.27
N GLY A 94 -1.98 1.12 3.31
CA GLY A 94 -1.93 -0.34 3.21
C GLY A 94 -3.28 -1.04 3.28
N GLY A 95 -4.38 -0.30 3.35
CA GLY A 95 -5.73 -0.83 3.45
C GLY A 95 -6.75 0.27 3.59
N ARG A 96 -8.04 -0.08 3.68
CA ARG A 96 -9.13 0.87 3.82
C ARG A 96 -9.24 1.46 5.22
N ASP A 97 -8.95 0.63 6.23
CA ASP A 97 -9.05 1.01 7.63
C ASP A 97 -8.10 0.13 8.47
N ALA A 98 -7.25 0.77 9.26
CA ALA A 98 -6.28 0.08 10.10
C ALA A 98 -6.91 -0.54 11.36
N ASP A 99 -8.09 -0.10 11.77
CA ASP A 99 -8.80 -0.68 12.90
C ASP A 99 -9.58 -1.93 12.50
N GLU A 100 -10.04 -1.98 11.26
CA GLU A 100 -10.69 -3.17 10.70
C GLU A 100 -9.66 -4.24 10.27
N SER A 101 -8.50 -3.82 9.71
CA SER A 101 -7.45 -4.73 9.26
C SER A 101 -6.06 -4.18 9.55
N LYS A 102 -5.32 -4.83 10.42
CA LYS A 102 -3.91 -4.49 10.72
C LYS A 102 -2.93 -4.92 9.61
N PHE A 103 -3.39 -5.68 8.62
CA PHE A 103 -2.55 -6.15 7.51
C PHE A 103 -2.25 -5.02 6.53
N ASN A 104 -1.02 -4.51 6.56
CA ASN A 104 -0.55 -3.49 5.64
C ASN A 104 -0.17 -4.11 4.29
N ARG A 105 -1.03 -3.95 3.28
CA ARG A 105 -0.87 -4.56 1.96
C ARG A 105 0.26 -3.94 1.16
N ALA A 106 0.59 -2.68 1.41
CA ALA A 106 1.71 -2.01 0.75
C ALA A 106 3.07 -2.63 1.12
N ILE A 107 3.16 -3.29 2.29
CA ILE A 107 4.40 -3.85 2.82
C ILE A 107 4.40 -5.39 2.79
N HIS A 108 3.27 -5.99 3.13
CA HIS A 108 3.20 -7.43 3.43
C HIS A 108 2.53 -8.26 2.34
N ALA A 109 1.73 -7.63 1.45
CA ALA A 109 1.07 -8.40 0.40
C ALA A 109 2.09 -8.95 -0.60
N ARG A 110 2.00 -10.25 -0.85
CA ARG A 110 2.76 -10.93 -1.90
C ARG A 110 1.81 -11.23 -3.05
N ARG A 111 2.00 -10.56 -4.16
CA ARG A 111 1.17 -10.70 -5.36
C ARG A 111 2.05 -11.00 -6.56
N GLN A 112 1.49 -11.76 -7.51
CA GLN A 112 2.13 -11.94 -8.81
C GLN A 112 2.27 -10.57 -9.49
N ILE A 113 3.50 -10.24 -9.89
CA ILE A 113 3.84 -8.92 -10.41
C ILE A 113 3.26 -8.67 -11.81
N GLY A 114 3.17 -9.73 -12.63
CA GLY A 114 2.59 -9.67 -13.97
C GLY A 114 3.23 -8.58 -14.85
N SER A 115 2.43 -7.89 -15.62
CA SER A 115 2.87 -6.86 -16.57
C SER A 115 3.51 -5.61 -15.93
N VAL A 116 3.36 -5.41 -14.64
CA VAL A 116 4.02 -4.30 -13.92
C VAL A 116 5.55 -4.47 -13.93
N PHE A 117 6.05 -5.68 -14.21
CA PHE A 117 7.49 -5.94 -14.35
C PHE A 117 8.08 -5.53 -15.71
N LYS A 118 7.25 -5.33 -16.73
CA LYS A 118 7.71 -4.99 -18.09
C LYS A 118 8.64 -3.76 -18.18
N PRO A 119 8.39 -2.64 -17.48
CA PRO A 119 9.32 -1.51 -17.50
C PRO A 119 10.76 -1.87 -17.12
N PHE A 120 10.93 -2.78 -16.14
CA PHE A 120 12.25 -3.22 -15.72
C PHE A 120 12.92 -4.08 -16.79
N VAL A 121 12.14 -4.95 -17.46
CA VAL A 121 12.66 -5.77 -18.59
C VAL A 121 13.09 -4.87 -19.75
N TYR A 122 12.29 -3.86 -20.11
CA TYR A 122 12.63 -2.93 -21.18
C TYR A 122 13.83 -2.06 -20.81
N LEU A 123 13.92 -1.60 -19.56
CA LEU A 123 15.09 -0.85 -19.09
C LEU A 123 16.37 -1.67 -19.26
N ALA A 124 16.37 -2.91 -18.79
CA ALA A 124 17.52 -3.81 -18.94
C ALA A 124 17.88 -4.07 -20.41
N ALA A 125 16.88 -4.19 -21.30
CA ALA A 125 17.11 -4.36 -22.74
C ALA A 125 17.74 -3.11 -23.37
N PHE A 126 17.29 -1.91 -22.97
CA PHE A 126 17.86 -0.66 -23.46
C PHE A 126 19.30 -0.45 -22.97
N ASP A 127 19.59 -0.80 -21.73
CA ASP A 127 20.96 -0.79 -21.19
C ASP A 127 21.92 -1.72 -21.96
N GLN A 128 21.38 -2.79 -22.56
CA GLN A 128 22.12 -3.70 -23.43
C GLN A 128 22.16 -3.24 -24.91
N GLY A 129 21.71 -2.02 -25.20
CA GLY A 129 21.76 -1.40 -26.52
C GLY A 129 20.58 -1.69 -27.44
N MET A 130 19.53 -2.36 -26.95
CA MET A 130 18.28 -2.50 -27.71
C MET A 130 17.61 -1.14 -27.88
N ARG A 131 16.82 -0.98 -28.94
CA ARG A 131 16.03 0.23 -29.22
C ARG A 131 14.55 -0.11 -29.19
N PRO A 132 13.64 0.89 -28.97
CA PRO A 132 12.20 0.64 -28.97
C PRO A 132 11.66 -0.05 -30.23
N GLY A 133 12.34 0.04 -31.36
CA GLY A 133 11.99 -0.62 -32.61
C GLY A 133 12.75 -1.91 -32.90
N SER A 134 13.55 -2.42 -31.94
CA SER A 134 14.24 -3.70 -32.14
C SER A 134 13.27 -4.87 -32.15
N TYR A 135 13.47 -5.80 -33.08
CA TYR A 135 12.73 -7.06 -33.09
C TYR A 135 13.26 -7.97 -31.99
N VAL A 136 12.34 -8.68 -31.36
CA VAL A 136 12.62 -9.73 -30.37
C VAL A 136 12.01 -11.01 -30.90
N ASP A 137 12.84 -12.03 -31.10
CA ASP A 137 12.42 -13.38 -31.50
C ASP A 137 11.82 -14.14 -30.32
#